data_164fcb18b930eecf6bb21445ab206c50
#
_entry.id   164fcb18b930eecf6bb21445ab206c50
#
_cell.length_a   1.000
_cell.length_b   1.000
_cell.length_c   1.000
_cell.angle_alpha   90.00
_cell.angle_beta   90.00
_cell.angle_gamma   90.00
#
_symmetry.space_group_name_H-M   'P 1'
#
loop_
_entity.id
_entity.type
_entity.pdbx_description
1 polymer ?
#
loop_
_entity_poly.entity_id
_entity_poly.type
_entity_poly.pdbx_seq_one_letter_code
_entity_poly.pdbx_strand_id
1 'polypeptide(L)'
;VYKRQVYARRNRLLGQVAYYTLKLLGVEIPLAVQIGDDIELAHGGFGVVIHSKTVIGNRVKIYPGVGVGRADIYHPINKSSFKGIVIEDDVILSTGAKVICKAGMLSVGRGTVVGANAVLSQSTGENEIWAGIPARLVGKRE
;
A
#
# COMPACT_ATOMS: atom_id res chain seq x y z
N VAL A 1 -6.69 12.23 13.38
CA VAL A 1 -7.63 12.67 12.36
C VAL A 1 -7.71 11.64 11.24
N TYR A 2 -6.61 11.22 10.63
CA TYR A 2 -6.60 10.31 9.48
C TYR A 2 -7.11 8.89 9.79
N LYS A 3 -6.81 8.32 10.96
CA LYS A 3 -7.34 7.00 11.38
C LYS A 3 -8.87 6.95 11.32
N ARG A 4 -9.52 7.97 11.86
CA ARG A 4 -10.99 8.08 11.87
C ARG A 4 -11.59 8.08 10.45
N GLN A 5 -10.94 8.75 9.51
CA GLN A 5 -11.41 8.87 8.13
C GLN A 5 -11.23 7.56 7.35
N VAL A 6 -10.14 6.83 7.60
CA VAL A 6 -9.91 5.53 6.99
C VAL A 6 -10.97 4.51 7.46
N TYR A 7 -11.34 4.52 8.75
CA TYR A 7 -12.35 3.60 9.29
C TYR A 7 -13.81 4.05 9.05
N ALA A 8 -14.06 5.35 8.88
CA ALA A 8 -15.38 5.86 8.47
C ALA A 8 -15.86 5.29 7.12
N ARG A 9 -14.97 4.68 6.36
CA ARG A 9 -15.24 4.00 5.08
C ARG A 9 -16.15 2.77 5.21
N ARG A 10 -16.37 2.25 6.42
CA ARG A 10 -17.31 1.15 6.68
C ARG A 10 -18.78 1.53 6.45
N ASN A 11 -19.11 2.82 6.50
CA ASN A 11 -20.44 3.33 6.18
C ASN A 11 -20.41 3.96 4.78
N ARG A 12 -21.33 3.55 3.88
CA ARG A 12 -21.33 3.93 2.46
C ARG A 12 -21.32 5.45 2.23
N LEU A 13 -22.10 6.22 2.98
CA LEU A 13 -22.18 7.68 2.83
C LEU A 13 -20.96 8.37 3.47
N LEU A 14 -20.62 7.99 4.70
CA LEU A 14 -19.44 8.50 5.41
C LEU A 14 -18.13 8.10 4.70
N GLY A 15 -18.12 6.93 4.04
CA GLY A 15 -16.99 6.45 3.27
C GLY A 15 -16.65 7.34 2.08
N GLN A 16 -17.65 7.80 1.34
CA GLN A 16 -17.44 8.71 0.23
C GLN A 16 -16.90 10.08 0.70
N VAL A 17 -17.48 10.64 1.74
CA VAL A 17 -16.99 11.91 2.32
C VAL A 17 -15.54 11.75 2.80
N ALA A 18 -15.23 10.66 3.49
CA ALA A 18 -13.87 10.36 3.95
C ALA A 18 -12.88 10.21 2.78
N TYR A 19 -13.28 9.52 1.70
CA TYR A 19 -12.45 9.36 0.50
C TYR A 19 -12.10 10.71 -0.12
N TYR A 20 -13.09 11.56 -0.38
CA TYR A 20 -12.83 12.87 -0.99
C TYR A 20 -12.05 13.80 -0.06
N THR A 21 -12.28 13.74 1.25
CA THR A 21 -11.50 14.50 2.22
C THR A 21 -10.04 14.07 2.23
N LEU A 22 -9.76 12.77 2.25
CA LEU A 22 -8.40 12.24 2.16
C LEU A 22 -7.74 12.63 0.83
N LYS A 23 -8.48 12.57 -0.27
CA LYS A 23 -7.98 12.95 -1.59
C LYS A 23 -7.60 14.43 -1.66
N LEU A 24 -8.39 15.33 -1.07
CA LEU A 24 -8.05 16.74 -0.93
C LEU A 24 -6.78 16.97 -0.11
N LEU A 25 -6.51 16.09 0.85
CA LEU A 25 -5.31 16.11 1.67
C LEU A 25 -4.12 15.38 1.04
N GLY A 26 -4.23 14.98 -0.23
CA GLY A 26 -3.16 14.32 -0.98
C GLY A 26 -3.00 12.83 -0.66
N VAL A 27 -4.05 12.17 -0.17
CA VAL A 27 -4.07 10.72 0.10
C VAL A 27 -5.12 10.06 -0.79
N GLU A 28 -4.71 9.18 -1.68
CA GLU A 28 -5.63 8.46 -2.55
C GLU A 28 -5.67 6.97 -2.20
N ILE A 29 -6.69 6.59 -1.44
CA ILE A 29 -7.00 5.20 -1.09
C ILE A 29 -8.43 4.90 -1.51
N PRO A 30 -8.65 4.26 -2.68
CA PRO A 30 -9.98 3.95 -3.19
C PRO A 30 -10.83 3.14 -2.21
N LEU A 31 -12.15 3.33 -2.25
CA LEU A 31 -13.08 2.64 -1.35
C LEU A 31 -13.06 1.11 -1.49
N ALA A 32 -12.65 0.60 -2.66
CA ALA A 32 -12.52 -0.83 -2.92
C ALA A 32 -11.34 -1.48 -2.18
N VAL A 33 -10.37 -0.71 -1.69
CA VAL A 33 -9.24 -1.24 -0.91
C VAL A 33 -9.76 -1.80 0.40
N GLN A 34 -9.46 -3.08 0.65
CA GLN A 34 -9.75 -3.70 1.94
C GLN A 34 -8.65 -3.33 2.92
N ILE A 35 -9.03 -2.88 4.10
CA ILE A 35 -8.11 -2.35 5.10
C ILE A 35 -8.40 -3.04 6.43
N GLY A 36 -7.37 -3.63 7.04
CA GLY A 36 -7.39 -4.21 8.36
C GLY A 36 -7.47 -3.15 9.48
N ASP A 37 -7.25 -3.60 10.69
CA ASP A 37 -7.32 -2.75 11.88
C ASP A 37 -5.96 -2.11 12.21
N ASP A 38 -5.97 -0.98 12.90
CA ASP A 38 -4.81 -0.27 13.42
C ASP A 38 -3.76 0.12 12.38
N ILE A 39 -4.18 0.45 11.15
CA ILE A 39 -3.25 1.03 10.19
C ILE A 39 -2.79 2.41 10.62
N GLU A 40 -1.56 2.76 10.28
CA GLU A 40 -0.98 4.07 10.55
C GLU A 40 -0.56 4.74 9.24
N LEU A 41 -1.15 5.92 8.98
CA LEU A 41 -0.67 6.84 7.96
C LEU A 41 0.32 7.80 8.62
N ALA A 42 1.60 7.43 8.63
CA ALA A 42 2.65 8.21 9.28
C ALA A 42 2.72 9.61 8.65
N HIS A 43 2.90 10.63 9.48
CA HIS A 43 2.93 12.04 9.06
C HIS A 43 1.73 12.46 8.19
N GLY A 44 0.57 11.82 8.39
CA GLY A 44 -0.64 12.10 7.64
C GLY A 44 -0.74 11.41 6.28
N GLY A 45 0.24 10.61 5.86
CA GLY A 45 0.23 9.85 4.62
C GLY A 45 0.22 10.70 3.35
N PHE A 46 0.72 11.92 3.40
CA PHE A 46 0.75 12.81 2.23
C PHE A 46 1.40 12.14 1.02
N GLY A 47 0.75 12.23 -0.14
CA GLY A 47 1.23 11.65 -1.38
C GLY A 47 1.10 10.11 -1.46
N VAL A 48 0.40 9.48 -0.54
CA VAL A 48 0.08 8.03 -0.63
C VAL A 48 -0.94 7.79 -1.72
N VAL A 49 -0.64 6.85 -2.61
CA VAL A 49 -1.55 6.40 -3.68
C VAL A 49 -1.62 4.88 -3.68
N ILE A 50 -2.81 4.35 -3.47
CA ILE A 50 -3.05 2.90 -3.39
C ILE A 50 -4.01 2.47 -4.49
N HIS A 51 -3.65 1.42 -5.23
CA HIS A 51 -4.51 0.83 -6.25
C HIS A 51 -5.72 0.11 -5.65
N SER A 52 -6.88 0.21 -6.30
CA SER A 52 -8.16 -0.35 -5.83
C SER A 52 -8.14 -1.87 -5.57
N LYS A 53 -7.30 -2.62 -6.29
CA LYS A 53 -7.11 -4.06 -6.09
C LYS A 53 -6.03 -4.37 -5.04
N THR A 54 -6.02 -3.63 -3.94
CA THR A 54 -5.08 -3.85 -2.84
C THR A 54 -5.84 -4.30 -1.59
N VAL A 55 -5.24 -5.25 -0.89
CA VAL A 55 -5.65 -5.68 0.45
C VAL A 55 -4.54 -5.29 1.42
N ILE A 56 -4.90 -4.60 2.49
CA ILE A 56 -3.98 -4.16 3.54
C ILE A 56 -4.38 -4.84 4.84
N GLY A 57 -3.44 -5.53 5.45
CA GLY A 57 -3.61 -6.23 6.73
C GLY A 57 -3.68 -5.28 7.93
N ASN A 58 -3.47 -5.84 9.11
CA ASN A 58 -3.53 -5.13 10.37
C ASN A 58 -2.19 -4.49 10.74
N ARG A 59 -2.21 -3.39 11.48
CA ARG A 59 -1.02 -2.70 12.03
C ARG A 59 0.03 -2.33 10.97
N VAL A 60 -0.41 -2.14 9.73
CA VAL A 60 0.46 -1.69 8.63
C VAL A 60 0.77 -0.21 8.81
N LYS A 61 2.05 0.15 8.64
CA LYS A 61 2.52 1.53 8.65
C LYS A 61 2.85 1.99 7.24
N ILE A 62 2.24 3.08 6.82
CA ILE A 62 2.39 3.65 5.48
C ILE A 62 2.91 5.08 5.61
N TYR A 63 4.11 5.33 5.12
CA TYR A 63 4.75 6.62 5.17
C TYR A 63 4.43 7.49 3.95
N PRO A 64 4.69 8.81 4.00
CA PRO A 64 4.41 9.71 2.88
C PRO A 64 5.05 9.27 1.55
N GLY A 65 4.34 9.53 0.46
CA GLY A 65 4.82 9.25 -0.89
C GLY A 65 4.83 7.77 -1.30
N VAL A 66 4.29 6.88 -0.47
CA VAL A 66 4.14 5.46 -0.82
C VAL A 66 3.19 5.29 -2.00
N GLY A 67 3.61 4.52 -2.98
CA GLY A 67 2.78 4.12 -4.12
C GLY A 67 2.61 2.61 -4.18
N VAL A 68 1.37 2.15 -4.30
CA VAL A 68 1.05 0.73 -4.49
C VAL A 68 0.20 0.59 -5.73
N GLY A 69 0.69 -0.13 -6.73
CA GLY A 69 -0.01 -0.21 -7.99
C GLY A 69 0.52 -1.25 -8.97
N ARG A 70 -0.02 -1.21 -10.18
CA ARG A 70 0.41 -2.08 -11.27
C ARG A 70 1.51 -1.43 -12.10
N ALA A 71 2.41 -2.24 -12.62
CA ALA A 71 3.52 -1.78 -13.46
C ALA A 71 3.16 -1.68 -14.95
N ASP A 72 2.18 -2.43 -15.42
CA ASP A 72 1.78 -2.52 -16.83
C ASP A 72 0.72 -1.45 -17.22
N ILE A 73 0.90 -0.24 -16.75
CA ILE A 73 -0.04 0.90 -16.94
C ILE A 73 -0.28 1.27 -18.41
N TYR A 74 0.60 0.84 -19.31
CA TYR A 74 0.47 0.97 -20.76
C TYR A 74 -0.56 0.01 -21.39
N HIS A 75 -1.03 -0.99 -20.64
CA HIS A 75 -2.15 -1.84 -21.07
C HIS A 75 -3.47 -1.36 -20.45
N PRO A 76 -4.58 -1.41 -21.19
CA PRO A 76 -5.91 -1.25 -20.61
C PRO A 76 -6.12 -2.30 -19.51
N ILE A 77 -6.88 -1.95 -18.48
CA ILE A 77 -7.07 -2.82 -17.31
C ILE A 77 -7.69 -4.19 -17.67
N ASN A 78 -8.54 -4.23 -18.69
CA ASN A 78 -9.18 -5.46 -19.20
C ASN A 78 -8.22 -6.39 -19.96
N LYS A 79 -7.04 -5.90 -20.34
CA LYS A 79 -5.97 -6.67 -20.99
C LYS A 79 -4.79 -6.92 -20.06
N SER A 80 -4.82 -6.39 -18.87
CA SER A 80 -3.78 -6.58 -17.86
C SER A 80 -3.89 -7.94 -17.20
N SER A 81 -2.75 -8.62 -17.01
CA SER A 81 -2.66 -9.82 -16.19
C SER A 81 -2.50 -9.53 -14.69
N PHE A 82 -2.48 -8.26 -14.31
CA PHE A 82 -2.44 -7.83 -12.92
C PHE A 82 -3.72 -8.23 -12.18
N LYS A 83 -3.59 -8.92 -11.05
CA LYS A 83 -4.70 -9.40 -10.23
C LYS A 83 -4.86 -8.63 -8.93
N GLY A 84 -3.78 -8.15 -8.34
CA GLY A 84 -3.83 -7.39 -7.12
C GLY A 84 -2.53 -7.39 -6.32
N ILE A 85 -2.55 -6.70 -5.20
CA ILE A 85 -1.46 -6.62 -4.23
C ILE A 85 -2.00 -6.91 -2.85
N VAL A 86 -1.30 -7.75 -2.10
CA VAL A 86 -1.59 -8.03 -0.69
C VAL A 86 -0.44 -7.48 0.16
N ILE A 87 -0.76 -6.63 1.10
CA ILE A 87 0.14 -6.13 2.13
C ILE A 87 -0.29 -6.78 3.43
N GLU A 88 0.51 -7.72 3.93
CA GLU A 88 0.18 -8.47 5.12
C GLU A 88 0.34 -7.64 6.40
N ASP A 89 0.03 -8.26 7.54
CA ASP A 89 0.08 -7.62 8.85
C ASP A 89 1.49 -7.11 9.20
N ASP A 90 1.57 -6.05 9.99
CA ASP A 90 2.81 -5.51 10.55
C ASP A 90 3.84 -5.03 9.51
N VAL A 91 3.46 -4.91 8.25
CA VAL A 91 4.32 -4.39 7.17
C VAL A 91 4.57 -2.90 7.37
N ILE A 92 5.79 -2.47 7.06
CA ILE A 92 6.18 -1.06 7.03
C ILE A 92 6.57 -0.68 5.60
N LEU A 93 5.81 0.24 5.01
CA LEU A 93 6.16 0.87 3.74
C LEU A 93 6.77 2.24 4.05
N SER A 94 8.08 2.34 3.92
CA SER A 94 8.84 3.55 4.27
C SER A 94 8.61 4.68 3.26
N THR A 95 9.00 5.90 3.62
CA THR A 95 8.81 7.10 2.80
C THR A 95 9.22 6.89 1.34
N GLY A 96 8.30 7.18 0.44
CA GLY A 96 8.54 7.08 -1.01
C GLY A 96 8.62 5.65 -1.57
N ALA A 97 8.47 4.61 -0.76
CA ALA A 97 8.49 3.23 -1.24
C ALA A 97 7.41 2.98 -2.29
N LYS A 98 7.75 2.20 -3.31
CA LYS A 98 6.83 1.77 -4.37
C LYS A 98 6.71 0.26 -4.36
N VAL A 99 5.48 -0.23 -4.36
CA VAL A 99 5.16 -1.66 -4.53
C VAL A 99 4.42 -1.80 -5.85
N ILE A 100 5.06 -2.38 -6.85
CA ILE A 100 4.59 -2.39 -8.24
C ILE A 100 4.47 -3.82 -8.73
N CYS A 101 3.26 -4.25 -9.07
CA CYS A 101 2.99 -5.59 -9.57
C CYS A 101 2.77 -5.57 -11.08
N LYS A 102 3.55 -6.35 -11.83
CA LYS A 102 3.42 -6.44 -13.29
C LYS A 102 2.32 -7.42 -13.70
N ALA A 103 2.26 -8.57 -13.06
CA ALA A 103 1.36 -9.66 -13.43
C ALA A 103 0.98 -10.50 -12.20
N GLY A 104 -0.23 -11.05 -12.20
CA GLY A 104 -0.71 -11.89 -11.10
C GLY A 104 -0.88 -11.11 -9.80
N MET A 105 -0.60 -11.78 -8.69
CA MET A 105 -0.63 -11.22 -7.34
C MET A 105 0.79 -10.96 -6.85
N LEU A 106 1.00 -9.82 -6.17
CA LEU A 106 2.20 -9.54 -5.41
C LEU A 106 1.84 -9.50 -3.93
N SER A 107 2.58 -10.24 -3.11
CA SER A 107 2.37 -10.26 -1.65
C SER A 107 3.59 -9.72 -0.93
N VAL A 108 3.37 -8.74 -0.07
CA VAL A 108 4.39 -8.26 0.88
C VAL A 108 4.15 -8.98 2.19
N GLY A 109 5.03 -9.92 2.55
CA GLY A 109 4.87 -10.81 3.68
C GLY A 109 4.87 -10.08 5.03
N ARG A 110 4.23 -10.70 6.01
CA ARG A 110 4.07 -10.16 7.37
C ARG A 110 5.38 -9.61 7.91
N GLY A 111 5.30 -8.45 8.55
CA GLY A 111 6.43 -7.83 9.24
C GLY A 111 7.52 -7.31 8.31
N THR A 112 7.39 -7.43 7.00
CA THR A 112 8.38 -6.93 6.04
C THR A 112 8.48 -5.41 6.07
N VAL A 113 9.70 -4.91 5.88
CA VAL A 113 10.00 -3.49 5.69
C VAL A 113 10.42 -3.25 4.25
N VAL A 114 9.71 -2.38 3.55
CA VAL A 114 10.15 -1.84 2.26
C VAL A 114 10.82 -0.50 2.52
N GLY A 115 12.11 -0.42 2.26
CA GLY A 115 12.95 0.74 2.57
C GLY A 115 12.54 2.02 1.84
N ALA A 116 13.03 3.16 2.34
CA ALA A 116 12.74 4.46 1.74
C ALA A 116 13.16 4.51 0.27
N ASN A 117 12.25 5.01 -0.57
CA ASN A 117 12.41 5.10 -2.02
C ASN A 117 12.75 3.77 -2.73
N ALA A 118 12.58 2.64 -2.06
CA ALA A 118 12.75 1.34 -2.69
C ALA A 118 11.61 1.06 -3.68
N VAL A 119 11.91 0.32 -4.74
CA VAL A 119 10.92 -0.14 -5.72
C VAL A 119 10.83 -1.66 -5.65
N LEU A 120 9.83 -2.15 -4.94
CA LEU A 120 9.55 -3.58 -4.79
C LEU A 120 8.67 -4.06 -5.94
N SER A 121 9.16 -5.01 -6.73
CA SER A 121 8.46 -5.55 -7.89
C SER A 121 8.25 -7.07 -7.83
N GLN A 122 8.48 -7.68 -6.68
CA GLN A 122 8.29 -9.10 -6.45
C GLN A 122 7.76 -9.36 -5.04
N SER A 123 7.15 -10.52 -4.83
CA SER A 123 6.69 -10.93 -3.51
C SER A 123 7.84 -11.16 -2.54
N THR A 124 7.59 -10.94 -1.26
CA THR A 124 8.56 -11.11 -0.18
C THR A 124 8.17 -12.24 0.75
N GLY A 125 9.10 -12.73 1.53
CA GLY A 125 8.84 -13.55 2.70
C GLY A 125 8.43 -12.71 3.91
N GLU A 126 8.38 -13.36 5.09
CA GLU A 126 8.03 -12.70 6.35
C GLU A 126 9.27 -12.08 7.02
N ASN A 127 9.06 -10.95 7.71
CA ASN A 127 10.07 -10.23 8.49
C ASN A 127 11.33 -9.87 7.71
N GLU A 128 11.19 -9.64 6.42
CA GLU A 128 12.29 -9.28 5.54
C GLU A 128 12.46 -7.77 5.44
N ILE A 129 13.69 -7.33 5.16
CA ILE A 129 14.01 -5.93 4.87
C ILE A 129 14.48 -5.85 3.42
N TRP A 130 13.74 -5.09 2.63
CA TRP A 130 13.99 -4.88 1.21
C TRP A 130 14.35 -3.43 0.94
N ALA A 131 15.41 -3.19 0.17
CA ALA A 131 15.87 -1.84 -0.15
C ALA A 131 16.41 -1.75 -1.57
N GLY A 132 16.42 -0.53 -2.11
CA GLY A 132 17.01 -0.20 -3.41
C GLY A 132 16.02 -0.19 -4.57
N ILE A 133 16.54 0.07 -5.77
CA ILE A 133 15.82 0.13 -7.05
C ILE A 133 16.61 -0.68 -8.09
N PRO A 134 16.13 -1.87 -8.48
CA PRO A 134 15.03 -2.63 -7.90
C PRO A 134 15.35 -3.08 -6.47
N ALA A 135 14.32 -3.22 -5.64
CA ALA A 135 14.51 -3.66 -4.25
C ALA A 135 15.09 -5.08 -4.18
N ARG A 136 16.00 -5.27 -3.25
CA ARG A 136 16.64 -6.55 -2.95
C ARG A 136 16.53 -6.83 -1.45
N LEU A 137 16.49 -8.10 -1.10
CA LEU A 137 16.57 -8.53 0.29
C LEU A 137 17.93 -8.14 0.88
N VAL A 138 17.93 -7.31 1.91
CA VAL A 138 19.14 -6.81 2.56
C VAL A 138 19.27 -7.27 4.01
N GLY A 139 18.22 -7.81 4.61
CA GLY A 139 18.22 -8.29 5.97
C GLY A 139 16.88 -8.83 6.42
N LYS A 140 16.79 -9.17 7.69
CA LYS A 140 15.56 -9.58 8.37
C LYS A 140 15.35 -8.75 9.63
N ARG A 141 14.08 -8.56 10.01
CA ARG A 141 13.72 -7.98 11.31
C ARG A 141 13.92 -9.05 12.40
N GLU A 142 14.52 -8.62 13.48
CA GLU A 142 14.58 -9.40 14.74
C GLU A 142 13.26 -9.28 15.51
#